data_91acaf6da8770b0f3bd725b892770d99
#
_entry.id   91acaf6da8770b0f3bd725b892770d99
#
_cell.length_a   1.000
_cell.length_b   1.000
_cell.length_c   1.000
_cell.angle_alpha   90.00
_cell.angle_beta   90.00
_cell.angle_gamma   90.00
#
_symmetry.space_group_name_H-M   'P 1'
#
loop_
_entity.id
_entity.type
_entity.pdbx_description
1 polymer ?
#
loop_
_entity_poly.entity_id
_entity_poly.type
_entity_poly.pdbx_seq_one_letter_code
_entity_poly.pdbx_strand_id
1 'polypeptide(L)' 'MVTKTLDVRGEICPDPLTLTLKEMKSLGIGDLLKVIVDSPMALETISRWAQNVGHRLIGVSEVGIAQWEITIEKLVS' A
#
# COMPACT_ATOMS: atom_id res chain seq x y z
N MET A 1 -12.66 -12.03 5.04
CA MET A 1 -12.00 -10.88 4.40
C MET A 1 -11.47 -9.95 5.48
N VAL A 2 -10.19 -9.61 5.40
CA VAL A 2 -9.52 -8.77 6.39
C VAL A 2 -9.09 -7.46 5.73
N THR A 3 -9.28 -6.35 6.43
CA THR A 3 -8.76 -5.05 5.99
C THR A 3 -7.72 -4.60 7.01
N LYS A 4 -6.51 -4.35 6.53
CA LYS A 4 -5.41 -3.94 7.38
C LYS A 4 -4.92 -2.56 6.94
N THR A 5 -4.54 -1.73 7.91
CA THR A 5 -4.02 -0.38 7.63
C THR A 5 -2.55 -0.34 8.01
N LEU A 6 -1.72 0.15 7.10
CA LEU A 6 -0.30 0.32 7.31
C LEU A 6 0.06 1.79 7.13
N ASP A 7 0.59 2.41 8.18
CA ASP A 7 1.02 3.80 8.15
C ASP A 7 2.52 3.85 7.95
N VAL A 8 2.95 4.33 6.78
CA VAL A 8 4.36 4.45 6.45
C VAL A 8 4.79 5.91 6.32
N ARG A 9 4.01 6.83 6.89
CA ARG A 9 4.36 8.24 6.88
C ARG A 9 5.62 8.46 7.71
N GLY A 10 6.53 9.28 7.18
CA GLY A 10 7.78 9.58 7.86
C GLY A 10 8.82 8.48 7.80
N GLU A 11 8.51 7.34 7.17
CA GLU A 11 9.46 6.24 7.06
C GLU A 11 10.45 6.48 5.93
N ILE A 12 11.72 6.43 6.26
CA ILE A 12 12.80 6.58 5.29
C ILE A 12 13.56 5.27 5.13
N CYS A 13 13.78 4.56 6.24
CA CYS A 13 14.50 3.28 6.25
C CYS A 13 13.87 2.37 7.30
N PRO A 14 13.36 1.20 6.92
CA PRO A 14 13.25 0.70 5.55
C PRO A 14 12.25 1.52 4.73
N ASP A 15 12.36 1.44 3.40
CA ASP A 15 11.52 2.28 2.56
C ASP A 15 10.05 1.80 2.59
N PRO A 16 9.10 2.70 2.23
CA PRO A 16 7.67 2.37 2.30
C PRO A 16 7.27 1.13 1.49
N LEU A 17 7.92 0.89 0.36
CA LEU A 17 7.61 -0.28 -0.47
C LEU A 17 7.99 -1.57 0.26
N THR A 18 9.15 -1.60 0.92
CA THR A 18 9.59 -2.78 1.68
C THR A 18 8.60 -3.09 2.80
N LEU A 19 8.14 -2.07 3.51
CA LEU A 19 7.14 -2.25 4.57
C LEU A 19 5.82 -2.77 4.00
N THR A 20 5.41 -2.26 2.85
CA THR A 20 4.20 -2.71 2.18
C THR A 20 4.29 -4.17 1.76
N LEU A 21 5.43 -4.57 1.20
CA LEU A 21 5.66 -5.97 0.81
C LEU A 21 5.59 -6.89 2.01
N LYS A 22 6.22 -6.50 3.11
CA LYS A 22 6.24 -7.30 4.34
C LYS A 22 4.83 -7.49 4.89
N GLU A 23 4.04 -6.43 4.91
CA GLU A 23 2.67 -6.50 5.41
C GLU A 23 1.78 -7.33 4.50
N MET A 24 1.97 -7.21 3.19
CA MET A 24 1.19 -7.96 2.21
C MET A 24 1.37 -9.46 2.36
N LYS A 25 2.55 -9.91 2.77
CA LYS A 25 2.82 -11.34 2.97
C LYS A 25 1.98 -11.94 4.09
N SER A 26 1.56 -11.12 5.06
CA SER A 26 0.74 -11.60 6.17
C SER A 26 -0.74 -11.69 5.82
N LEU A 27 -1.14 -11.21 4.65
CA LEU A 27 -2.53 -11.20 4.23
C LEU A 27 -2.85 -12.40 3.33
N GLY A 28 -4.11 -12.81 3.35
CA GLY A 28 -4.61 -13.83 2.44
C GLY A 28 -5.15 -13.21 1.16
N ILE A 29 -5.33 -14.05 0.15
CA ILE A 29 -5.94 -13.61 -1.11
C ILE A 29 -7.36 -13.13 -0.85
N GLY A 30 -7.68 -11.94 -1.36
CA GLY A 30 -8.97 -11.29 -1.12
C GLY A 30 -8.94 -10.28 0.02
N ASP A 31 -7.88 -10.25 0.83
CA ASP A 31 -7.74 -9.28 1.89
C ASP A 31 -7.33 -7.92 1.34
N LEU A 32 -7.68 -6.87 2.06
CA LEU A 32 -7.37 -5.49 1.66
C LEU A 32 -6.26 -4.91 2.53
N LEU A 33 -5.37 -4.16 1.90
CA LEU A 33 -4.34 -3.41 2.62
C LEU A 33 -4.50 -1.93 2.27
N LYS A 34 -4.60 -1.09 3.29
CA LYS A 34 -4.61 0.36 3.14
C LYS A 34 -3.26 0.89 3.59
N VAL A 35 -2.55 1.54 2.69
CA VAL A 35 -1.22 2.08 2.97
C VAL A 35 -1.28 3.59 2.96
N ILE A 36 -0.88 4.21 4.07
CA ILE A 36 -0.88 5.67 4.20
C ILE A 36 0.54 6.16 3.96
N VAL A 37 0.69 7.02 2.96
CA VAL A 37 1.99 7.58 2.55
C VAL A 37 1.95 9.09 2.60
N ASP A 38 3.13 9.71 2.75
CA ASP A 38 3.26 11.17 2.76
C ASP A 38 4.20 11.69 1.67
N SER A 39 4.50 10.85 0.68
CA SER A 39 5.40 11.19 -0.40
C SER A 39 4.80 10.81 -1.75
N PRO A 40 4.80 11.73 -2.73
CA PRO A 40 4.34 11.37 -4.09
C PRO A 40 5.14 10.24 -4.70
N MET A 41 6.43 10.15 -4.37
CA MET A 41 7.27 9.06 -4.86
C MET A 41 6.82 7.71 -4.29
N ALA A 42 6.54 7.66 -3.00
CA ALA A 42 6.05 6.43 -2.37
C ALA A 42 4.69 6.04 -2.95
N LEU A 43 3.81 7.02 -3.15
CA LEU A 43 2.50 6.79 -3.75
C LEU A 43 2.64 6.14 -5.13
N GLU A 44 3.50 6.69 -5.97
CA GLU A 44 3.70 6.16 -7.32
C GLU A 44 4.36 4.78 -7.29
N THR A 45 5.38 4.62 -6.47
CA THR A 45 6.13 3.36 -6.38
C THR A 45 5.24 2.21 -5.94
N ILE A 46 4.46 2.42 -4.88
CA ILE A 46 3.59 1.38 -4.33
C ILE A 46 2.45 1.07 -5.31
N SER A 47 1.87 2.09 -5.93
CA SER A 47 0.79 1.89 -6.89
C SER A 47 1.27 1.10 -8.11
N ARG A 48 2.45 1.45 -8.61
CA ARG A 48 3.04 0.75 -9.77
C ARG A 48 3.37 -0.70 -9.42
N TRP A 49 3.94 -0.92 -8.23
CA TRP A 49 4.26 -2.27 -7.78
C TRP A 49 3.00 -3.14 -7.72
N ALA A 50 1.93 -2.63 -7.11
CA ALA A 50 0.69 -3.38 -6.98
C ALA A 50 0.14 -3.82 -8.34
N GLN A 51 0.18 -2.92 -9.32
CA GLN A 51 -0.30 -3.23 -10.67
C GLN A 51 0.62 -4.23 -11.38
N ASN A 52 1.94 -4.09 -11.19
CA ASN A 52 2.91 -4.94 -11.89
C ASN A 52 2.87 -6.38 -11.40
N VAL A 53 2.60 -6.62 -10.12
CA VAL A 53 2.57 -7.99 -9.59
C VAL A 53 1.18 -8.63 -9.70
N GLY A 54 0.16 -7.89 -10.12
CA GLY A 54 -1.17 -8.43 -10.34
C GLY A 54 -2.13 -8.23 -9.18
N HIS A 55 -1.81 -7.42 -8.20
CA HIS A 55 -2.78 -7.02 -7.18
C HIS A 55 -3.72 -5.97 -7.74
N ARG A 56 -4.90 -5.87 -7.14
CA ARG A 56 -5.88 -4.89 -7.58
C ARG A 56 -5.70 -3.60 -6.80
N LEU A 57 -5.40 -2.53 -7.52
CA LEU A 57 -5.38 -1.19 -6.95
C LEU A 57 -6.81 -0.66 -6.94
N ILE A 58 -7.45 -0.67 -5.77
CA ILE A 58 -8.86 -0.28 -5.66
C ILE A 58 -9.00 1.23 -5.76
N GLY A 59 -8.11 1.97 -5.14
CA GLY A 59 -8.16 3.42 -5.23
C GLY A 59 -7.11 4.10 -4.39
N VAL A 60 -7.01 5.40 -4.59
CA VAL A 60 -6.12 6.27 -3.84
C VAL A 60 -6.95 7.46 -3.37
N SER A 61 -6.90 7.75 -2.08
CA SER A 61 -7.62 8.88 -1.49
C SER A 61 -6.64 9.79 -0.78
N GLU A 62 -6.83 11.10 -0.92
CA GLU A 62 -6.06 12.07 -0.16
C GLU A 62 -6.69 12.16 1.24
N VAL A 63 -5.88 11.89 2.28
CA VAL A 63 -6.37 11.87 3.65
C VAL A 63 -5.85 13.02 4.49
N GLY A 64 -5.03 13.87 3.91
CA GLY A 64 -4.49 15.05 4.56
C GLY A 64 -3.63 15.82 3.58
N ILE A 65 -3.03 16.93 4.03
CA ILE A 65 -2.13 17.70 3.18
C ILE A 65 -0.91 16.83 2.86
N ALA A 66 -0.69 16.58 1.56
CA ALA A 66 0.40 15.73 1.07
C ALA A 66 0.41 14.33 1.71
N GLN A 67 -0.78 13.78 1.99
CA GLN A 67 -0.92 12.44 2.54
C GLN A 67 -1.98 11.69 1.75
N TRP A 68 -1.68 10.43 1.40
CA TRP A 68 -2.57 9.61 0.59
C TRP A 68 -2.74 8.22 1.19
N GLU A 69 -3.92 7.64 1.01
CA GLU A 69 -4.21 6.26 1.39
C GLU A 69 -4.40 5.43 0.12
N ILE A 70 -3.59 4.41 -0.02
CA ILE A 70 -3.65 3.49 -1.17
C ILE A 70 -4.35 2.22 -0.71
N THR A 71 -5.45 1.85 -1.37
CA THR A 71 -6.17 0.62 -1.04
C THR A 71 -5.85 -0.43 -2.08
N ILE A 72 -5.29 -1.56 -1.62
CA ILE A 72 -4.83 -2.65 -2.48
C ILE A 72 -5.51 -3.94 -2.05
N GLU A 73 -6.07 -4.68 -3.01
CA GLU A 73 -6.62 -6.01 -2.76
C GLU A 73 -5.59 -7.06 -3.20
N LYS A 74 -5.28 -7.99 -2.30
CA LYS A 74 -4.35 -9.07 -2.62
C LYS A 74 -5.04 -10.09 -3.52
N LEU A 75 -4.54 -10.24 -4.73
CA LEU A 75 -5.08 -11.19 -5.71
C LEU A 75 -4.13 -12.35 -6.00
N VAL A 76 -2.85 -12.18 -5.71
CA VAL A 76 -1.83 -13.23 -5.93
C VAL A 76 -1.00 -13.42 -4.67
N SER A 77 -0.48 -14.61 -4.48
CA SER A 77 0.34 -14.90 -3.29
C SER A 77 1.79 -14.46 -3.45
#